data_76c93e4c81a47f2de9ab9ed3bfec9ea9
#
_entry.id   76c93e4c81a47f2de9ab9ed3bfec9ea9
#
_cell.length_a   1.000
_cell.length_b   1.000
_cell.length_c   1.000
_cell.angle_alpha   90.00
_cell.angle_beta   90.00
_cell.angle_gamma   90.00
#
_symmetry.space_group_name_H-M   'P 1'
#
loop_
_entity.id
_entity.type
_entity.pdbx_description
1 polymer ?
#
loop_
_entity_poly.entity_id
_entity_poly.type
_entity_poly.pdbx_seq_one_letter_code
_entity_poly.pdbx_strand_id
1 'polypeptide(L)'
;EEEKKNTELLWKQIREAIGNLDLDWKSVKLFVDGIVNAQDELEILRSSGPTAETIRMLVERRGTSIMPTEDADLCSKTSELVREAFSQSSKTKRVDLQGEKGFKVWDSALSMLKEVQENTILRDKAIAHNIDTGLRNDETGILFIGSAHNVQEHLPRDIQAEPISEDVFALRELLGDHTMIEKDIEEVRAIRDSFAPPSRGPERQ
;
A
#
# COMPACT_ATOMS: atom_id res chain seq x y z
N GLU A 1 -16.51 13.77 9.68
CA GLU A 1 -16.17 14.05 11.11
C GLU A 1 -15.99 12.76 11.88
N GLU A 2 -16.83 11.75 11.66
CA GLU A 2 -16.73 10.42 12.27
C GLU A 2 -15.48 9.65 11.80
N GLU A 3 -15.18 9.68 10.52
CA GLU A 3 -13.99 9.06 9.94
C GLU A 3 -12.68 9.63 10.54
N LYS A 4 -12.63 10.95 10.73
CA LYS A 4 -11.48 11.60 11.37
C LYS A 4 -11.29 11.15 12.82
N LYS A 5 -12.38 11.02 13.59
CA LYS A 5 -12.33 10.52 14.96
C LYS A 5 -11.86 9.06 15.03
N ASN A 6 -12.33 8.22 14.12
CA ASN A 6 -11.91 6.83 14.04
C ASN A 6 -10.42 6.70 13.70
N THR A 7 -9.93 7.52 12.77
CA THR A 7 -8.50 7.59 12.45
C THR A 7 -7.65 8.05 13.64
N GLU A 8 -8.09 9.08 14.36
CA GLU A 8 -7.39 9.56 15.55
C GLU A 8 -7.35 8.50 16.67
N LEU A 9 -8.46 7.78 16.88
CA LEU A 9 -8.54 6.69 17.85
C LEU A 9 -7.59 5.55 17.48
N LEU A 10 -7.59 5.13 16.21
CA LEU A 10 -6.69 4.10 15.71
C LEU A 10 -5.23 4.45 15.97
N TRP A 11 -4.81 5.66 15.60
CA TRP A 11 -3.43 6.06 15.81
C TRP A 11 -3.03 6.23 17.27
N LYS A 12 -4.01 6.55 18.12
CA LYS A 12 -3.79 6.52 19.58
C LYS A 12 -3.50 5.08 20.04
N GLN A 13 -4.30 4.10 19.60
CA GLN A 13 -4.09 2.69 19.93
C GLN A 13 -2.75 2.17 19.41
N ILE A 14 -2.37 2.53 18.18
CA ILE A 14 -1.06 2.18 17.61
C ILE A 14 0.08 2.73 18.49
N ARG A 15 0.01 4.00 18.88
CA ARG A 15 1.04 4.60 19.75
C ARG A 15 1.11 3.96 21.13
N GLU A 16 -0.02 3.59 21.72
CA GLU A 16 -0.09 2.88 23.00
C GLU A 16 0.51 1.47 22.86
N ALA A 17 0.16 0.74 21.81
CA ALA A 17 0.71 -0.59 21.55
C ALA A 17 2.23 -0.55 21.36
N ILE A 18 2.73 0.38 20.52
CA ILE A 18 4.17 0.60 20.33
C ILE A 18 4.85 0.97 21.67
N GLY A 19 4.21 1.84 22.46
CA GLY A 19 4.75 2.30 23.75
C GLY A 19 4.92 1.19 24.77
N ASN A 20 4.14 0.12 24.66
CA ASN A 20 4.16 -1.05 25.54
C ASN A 20 5.14 -2.14 25.09
N LEU A 21 5.79 -2.00 23.91
CA LEU A 21 6.79 -2.94 23.48
C LEU A 21 8.04 -2.84 24.36
N ASP A 22 8.47 -3.98 24.90
CA ASP A 22 9.70 -4.10 25.68
C ASP A 22 10.89 -4.30 24.73
N LEU A 23 11.39 -3.20 24.17
CA LEU A 23 12.44 -3.17 23.16
C LEU A 23 13.64 -2.32 23.64
N ASP A 24 14.84 -2.76 23.27
CA ASP A 24 15.99 -1.84 23.26
C ASP A 24 15.86 -0.89 22.07
N TRP A 25 15.30 0.27 22.31
CA TRP A 25 14.99 1.27 21.29
C TRP A 25 16.23 1.75 20.50
N LYS A 26 17.42 1.57 21.02
CA LYS A 26 18.66 1.92 20.28
C LYS A 26 18.97 0.93 19.17
N SER A 27 18.47 -0.30 19.29
CA SER A 27 18.58 -1.34 18.26
C SER A 27 17.35 -1.43 17.35
N VAL A 28 16.38 -0.48 17.49
CA VAL A 28 15.18 -0.44 16.64
C VAL A 28 15.44 0.37 15.38
N LYS A 29 15.07 -0.21 14.24
CA LYS A 29 15.04 0.44 12.92
C LYS A 29 13.60 0.68 12.47
N LEU A 30 13.33 1.84 11.89
CA LEU A 30 12.02 2.17 11.32
C LEU A 30 12.08 2.02 9.81
N PHE A 31 11.16 1.25 9.28
CA PHE A 31 10.89 1.12 7.85
C PHE A 31 9.55 1.77 7.57
N VAL A 32 9.49 2.69 6.62
CA VAL A 32 8.30 3.50 6.36
C VAL A 32 8.03 3.52 4.87
N ASP A 33 6.79 3.20 4.49
CA ASP A 33 6.30 3.28 3.10
C ASP A 33 6.61 4.66 2.49
N GLY A 34 7.15 4.67 1.28
CA GLY A 34 7.51 5.88 0.56
C GLY A 34 8.89 6.47 0.90
N ILE A 35 9.65 5.91 1.84
CA ILE A 35 11.00 6.40 2.15
C ILE A 35 12.03 5.70 1.25
N VAL A 36 12.58 6.45 0.32
CA VAL A 36 13.63 6.01 -0.60
C VAL A 36 15.02 6.50 -0.16
N ASN A 37 15.08 7.71 0.41
CA ASN A 37 16.34 8.38 0.71
C ASN A 37 16.19 9.38 1.89
N ALA A 38 17.30 9.98 2.28
CA ALA A 38 17.35 10.94 3.41
C ALA A 38 16.48 12.20 3.22
N GLN A 39 16.15 12.58 1.97
CA GLN A 39 15.26 13.71 1.72
C GLN A 39 13.82 13.35 2.11
N ASP A 40 13.37 12.14 1.78
CA ASP A 40 12.04 11.64 2.14
C ASP A 40 11.91 11.51 3.66
N GLU A 41 12.99 11.08 4.35
CA GLU A 41 13.06 11.07 5.81
C GLU A 41 12.82 12.48 6.39
N LEU A 42 13.48 13.50 5.86
CA LEU A 42 13.28 14.88 6.29
C LEU A 42 11.85 15.38 6.02
N GLU A 43 11.25 14.96 4.92
CA GLU A 43 9.88 15.33 4.56
C GLU A 43 8.87 14.69 5.50
N ILE A 44 8.98 13.40 5.82
CA ILE A 44 8.08 12.74 6.77
C ILE A 44 8.20 13.35 8.17
N LEU A 45 9.40 13.66 8.62
CA LEU A 45 9.62 14.29 9.92
C LEU A 45 9.08 15.72 10.01
N ARG A 46 8.93 16.43 8.89
CA ARG A 46 8.35 17.78 8.82
C ARG A 46 6.85 17.76 8.53
N SER A 47 6.33 16.67 8.05
CA SER A 47 4.92 16.56 7.68
C SER A 47 4.02 16.58 8.92
N SER A 48 2.73 16.84 8.70
CA SER A 48 1.69 16.78 9.72
C SER A 48 0.87 15.50 9.53
N GLY A 49 0.27 15.05 10.61
CA GLY A 49 -0.60 13.89 10.63
C GLY A 49 -0.12 12.80 11.58
N PRO A 50 -1.00 11.87 11.92
CA PRO A 50 -0.76 10.95 13.02
C PRO A 50 0.38 9.96 12.74
N THR A 51 0.61 9.55 11.50
CA THR A 51 1.76 8.73 11.09
C THR A 51 3.07 9.47 11.35
N ALA A 52 3.20 10.68 10.82
CA ALA A 52 4.39 11.52 10.98
C ALA A 52 4.67 11.85 12.45
N GLU A 53 3.63 12.13 13.24
CA GLU A 53 3.74 12.35 14.68
C GLU A 53 4.27 11.11 15.40
N THR A 54 3.79 9.93 15.04
CA THR A 54 4.24 8.67 15.62
C THR A 54 5.70 8.39 15.27
N ILE A 55 6.08 8.53 14.00
CA ILE A 55 7.46 8.36 13.54
C ILE A 55 8.39 9.35 14.24
N ARG A 56 8.01 10.63 14.30
CA ARG A 56 8.78 11.68 14.99
C ARG A 56 8.97 11.36 16.47
N MET A 57 7.93 10.88 17.16
CA MET A 57 8.02 10.44 18.56
C MET A 57 9.06 9.33 18.73
N LEU A 58 9.10 8.35 17.83
CA LEU A 58 10.05 7.25 17.89
C LEU A 58 11.48 7.73 17.64
N VAL A 59 11.69 8.57 16.65
CA VAL A 59 13.01 9.13 16.33
C VAL A 59 13.52 10.04 17.46
N GLU A 60 12.73 11.03 17.88
CA GLU A 60 13.18 12.06 18.81
C GLU A 60 13.25 11.57 20.26
N ARG A 61 12.28 10.74 20.71
CA ARG A 61 12.18 10.32 22.11
C ARG A 61 12.84 8.98 22.38
N ARG A 62 12.89 8.10 21.39
CA ARG A 62 13.43 6.74 21.53
C ARG A 62 14.79 6.56 20.86
N GLY A 63 15.18 7.49 20.00
CA GLY A 63 16.48 7.46 19.31
C GLY A 63 16.56 6.41 18.21
N THR A 64 15.42 6.01 17.64
CA THR A 64 15.37 5.08 16.51
C THR A 64 15.84 5.77 15.23
N SER A 65 16.32 5.00 14.26
CA SER A 65 16.70 5.51 12.94
C SER A 65 15.73 5.03 11.86
N ILE A 66 15.44 5.91 10.91
CA ILE A 66 14.67 5.57 9.72
C ILE A 66 15.61 4.96 8.69
N MET A 67 15.14 3.89 8.04
CA MET A 67 15.89 3.19 7.01
C MET A 67 15.25 3.41 5.64
N PRO A 68 16.03 3.48 4.55
CA PRO A 68 15.46 3.40 3.21
C PRO A 68 14.63 2.12 3.07
N THR A 69 13.41 2.29 2.64
CA THR A 69 12.42 1.19 2.63
C THR A 69 12.03 0.82 1.21
N GLU A 70 11.99 1.81 0.29
CA GLU A 70 11.41 1.68 -1.02
C GLU A 70 12.44 1.77 -2.15
N ASP A 71 12.04 1.31 -3.33
CA ASP A 71 12.74 1.52 -4.59
C ASP A 71 12.17 2.74 -5.33
N ALA A 72 13.04 3.67 -5.74
CA ALA A 72 12.66 4.93 -6.37
C ALA A 72 11.90 4.75 -7.69
N ASP A 73 12.34 3.81 -8.52
CA ASP A 73 11.75 3.59 -9.84
C ASP A 73 10.36 2.96 -9.71
N LEU A 74 10.21 2.02 -8.78
CA LEU A 74 8.92 1.39 -8.48
C LEU A 74 7.91 2.38 -7.87
N CYS A 75 8.35 3.26 -6.96
CA CYS A 75 7.52 4.34 -6.42
C CYS A 75 7.08 5.33 -7.50
N SER A 76 8.01 5.74 -8.38
CA SER A 76 7.70 6.62 -9.52
C SER A 76 6.67 5.98 -10.44
N LYS A 77 6.85 4.71 -10.79
CA LYS A 77 5.90 3.96 -11.61
C LYS A 77 4.52 3.88 -10.98
N THR A 78 4.41 3.60 -9.67
CA THR A 78 3.11 3.62 -8.97
C THR A 78 2.43 4.99 -9.12
N SER A 79 3.18 6.08 -8.88
CA SER A 79 2.65 7.44 -8.99
C SER A 79 2.16 7.78 -10.39
N GLU A 80 2.83 7.28 -11.43
CA GLU A 80 2.41 7.44 -12.82
C GLU A 80 1.12 6.68 -13.12
N LEU A 81 1.03 5.40 -12.72
CA LEU A 81 -0.15 4.56 -12.90
C LEU A 81 -1.37 5.16 -12.21
N VAL A 82 -1.23 5.59 -10.96
CA VAL A 82 -2.31 6.24 -10.19
C VAL A 82 -2.77 7.53 -10.88
N ARG A 83 -1.84 8.40 -11.30
CA ARG A 83 -2.16 9.64 -12.01
C ARG A 83 -2.90 9.37 -13.31
N GLU A 84 -2.48 8.37 -14.08
CA GLU A 84 -3.14 7.98 -15.31
C GLU A 84 -4.56 7.46 -15.06
N ALA A 85 -4.74 6.60 -14.04
CA ALA A 85 -6.06 6.09 -13.64
C ALA A 85 -7.03 7.24 -13.29
N PHE A 86 -6.57 8.21 -12.49
CA PHE A 86 -7.39 9.40 -12.18
C PHE A 86 -7.72 10.24 -13.41
N SER A 87 -6.76 10.41 -14.33
CA SER A 87 -6.99 11.14 -15.58
C SER A 87 -8.05 10.46 -16.45
N GLN A 88 -7.99 9.14 -16.56
CA GLN A 88 -8.97 8.36 -17.34
C GLN A 88 -10.35 8.37 -16.68
N SER A 89 -10.43 8.16 -15.36
CA SER A 89 -11.69 8.24 -14.61
C SER A 89 -12.40 9.57 -14.79
N SER A 90 -11.66 10.68 -14.80
CA SER A 90 -12.21 12.02 -15.03
C SER A 90 -12.77 12.22 -16.44
N LYS A 91 -12.19 11.58 -17.44
CA LYS A 91 -12.67 11.60 -18.83
C LYS A 91 -13.92 10.72 -19.00
N THR A 92 -13.98 9.60 -18.29
CA THR A 92 -15.04 8.58 -18.40
C THR A 92 -16.38 9.08 -17.90
N LYS A 93 -16.42 9.94 -16.87
CA LYS A 93 -17.66 10.54 -16.34
C LYS A 93 -18.43 11.39 -17.34
N ARG A 94 -17.85 11.70 -18.51
CA ARG A 94 -18.43 12.57 -19.55
C ARG A 94 -18.81 11.85 -20.83
N VAL A 95 -18.59 10.53 -20.92
CA VAL A 95 -18.81 9.75 -22.14
C VAL A 95 -19.97 8.79 -21.91
N ASP A 96 -20.87 8.72 -22.92
CA ASP A 96 -21.89 7.66 -22.97
C ASP A 96 -21.19 6.32 -23.25
N LEU A 97 -20.99 5.53 -22.18
CA LEU A 97 -20.24 4.28 -22.20
C LEU A 97 -21.16 3.14 -22.63
N GLN A 98 -21.51 3.08 -23.92
CA GLN A 98 -22.30 1.98 -24.47
C GLN A 98 -21.51 1.16 -25.50
N GLY A 99 -21.77 -0.15 -25.51
CA GLY A 99 -21.24 -1.08 -26.50
C GLY A 99 -19.70 -1.11 -26.53
N GLU A 100 -19.12 -1.13 -27.73
CA GLU A 100 -17.67 -1.26 -27.93
C GLU A 100 -16.83 -0.15 -27.26
N LYS A 101 -17.36 1.06 -27.14
CA LYS A 101 -16.67 2.17 -26.48
C LYS A 101 -16.57 1.92 -24.96
N GLY A 102 -17.65 1.48 -24.35
CA GLY A 102 -17.67 1.10 -22.94
C GLY A 102 -16.70 -0.06 -22.68
N PHE A 103 -16.75 -1.09 -23.51
CA PHE A 103 -15.83 -2.22 -23.40
C PHE A 103 -14.35 -1.80 -23.42
N LYS A 104 -13.91 -0.96 -24.36
CA LYS A 104 -12.53 -0.48 -24.45
C LYS A 104 -12.08 0.32 -23.24
N VAL A 105 -12.98 1.14 -22.68
CA VAL A 105 -12.64 1.93 -21.49
C VAL A 105 -12.42 1.03 -20.27
N TRP A 106 -13.31 0.07 -20.05
CA TRP A 106 -13.19 -0.86 -18.94
C TRP A 106 -12.04 -1.86 -19.12
N ASP A 107 -11.74 -2.24 -20.37
CA ASP A 107 -10.57 -3.07 -20.65
C ASP A 107 -9.25 -2.35 -20.35
N SER A 108 -9.17 -1.06 -20.68
CA SER A 108 -8.04 -0.21 -20.29
C SER A 108 -7.93 -0.06 -18.76
N ALA A 109 -9.03 0.17 -18.05
CA ALA A 109 -9.04 0.26 -16.61
C ALA A 109 -8.57 -1.05 -15.94
N LEU A 110 -9.04 -2.19 -16.46
CA LEU A 110 -8.62 -3.51 -15.99
C LEU A 110 -7.12 -3.75 -16.21
N SER A 111 -6.58 -3.33 -17.35
CA SER A 111 -5.13 -3.41 -17.63
C SER A 111 -4.33 -2.60 -16.61
N MET A 112 -4.77 -1.38 -16.32
CA MET A 112 -4.10 -0.52 -15.34
C MET A 112 -4.14 -1.10 -13.92
N LEU A 113 -5.28 -1.64 -13.47
CA LEU A 113 -5.37 -2.27 -12.16
C LEU A 113 -4.41 -3.45 -12.03
N LYS A 114 -4.26 -4.26 -13.08
CA LYS A 114 -3.28 -5.35 -13.11
C LYS A 114 -1.84 -4.83 -13.04
N GLU A 115 -1.52 -3.76 -13.76
CA GLU A 115 -0.19 -3.15 -13.69
C GLU A 115 0.10 -2.58 -12.30
N VAL A 116 -0.88 -1.98 -11.62
CA VAL A 116 -0.75 -1.53 -10.24
C VAL A 116 -0.48 -2.71 -9.32
N GLN A 117 -1.24 -3.81 -9.45
CA GLN A 117 -1.04 -5.02 -8.66
C GLN A 117 0.36 -5.61 -8.85
N GLU A 118 0.80 -5.77 -10.10
CA GLU A 118 2.14 -6.27 -10.42
C GLU A 118 3.23 -5.38 -9.83
N ASN A 119 3.08 -4.06 -9.94
CA ASN A 119 4.04 -3.12 -9.38
C ASN A 119 4.05 -3.14 -7.85
N THR A 120 2.89 -3.32 -7.19
CA THR A 120 2.80 -3.49 -5.74
C THR A 120 3.58 -4.73 -5.27
N ILE A 121 3.44 -5.86 -5.96
CA ILE A 121 4.20 -7.08 -5.67
C ILE A 121 5.71 -6.84 -5.82
N LEU A 122 6.15 -6.10 -6.82
CA LEU A 122 7.57 -5.76 -6.99
C LEU A 122 8.06 -4.85 -5.87
N ARG A 123 7.25 -3.88 -5.44
CA ARG A 123 7.55 -3.03 -4.27
C ARG A 123 7.66 -3.86 -3.00
N ASP A 124 6.74 -4.78 -2.74
CA ASP A 124 6.79 -5.67 -1.57
C ASP A 124 8.08 -6.47 -1.50
N LYS A 125 8.55 -6.98 -2.64
CA LYS A 125 9.86 -7.66 -2.72
C LYS A 125 11.03 -6.74 -2.46
N ALA A 126 11.00 -5.52 -2.98
CA ALA A 126 12.03 -4.52 -2.75
C ALA A 126 12.07 -4.10 -1.27
N ILE A 127 10.91 -3.86 -0.66
CA ILE A 127 10.78 -3.54 0.76
C ILE A 127 11.32 -4.68 1.62
N ALA A 128 10.93 -5.93 1.34
CA ALA A 128 11.43 -7.10 2.05
C ALA A 128 12.95 -7.24 1.96
N HIS A 129 13.53 -7.00 0.76
CA HIS A 129 14.98 -6.97 0.56
C HIS A 129 15.65 -5.86 1.37
N ASN A 130 15.07 -4.66 1.40
CA ASN A 130 15.63 -3.53 2.15
C ASN A 130 15.54 -3.76 3.66
N ILE A 131 14.50 -4.44 4.15
CA ILE A 131 14.40 -4.87 5.54
C ILE A 131 15.50 -5.89 5.86
N ASP A 132 15.66 -6.91 5.03
CA ASP A 132 16.68 -7.97 5.21
C ASP A 132 18.11 -7.39 5.26
N THR A 133 18.41 -6.48 4.34
CA THR A 133 19.75 -5.85 4.28
C THR A 133 19.95 -4.75 5.32
N GLY A 134 18.87 -4.14 5.80
CA GLY A 134 18.88 -3.05 6.78
C GLY A 134 18.92 -3.50 8.24
N LEU A 135 18.50 -4.74 8.53
CA LEU A 135 18.51 -5.31 9.88
C LEU A 135 19.72 -6.20 10.14
N ARG A 136 20.28 -6.09 11.33
CA ARG A 136 21.25 -7.05 11.88
C ARG A 136 20.54 -8.09 12.73
N ASN A 137 21.22 -9.18 13.06
CA ASN A 137 20.64 -10.30 13.81
C ASN A 137 20.09 -9.95 15.21
N ASP A 138 20.53 -8.83 15.79
CA ASP A 138 20.13 -8.35 17.12
C ASP A 138 19.26 -7.08 17.06
N GLU A 139 18.83 -6.67 15.87
CA GLU A 139 18.01 -5.48 15.67
C GLU A 139 16.55 -5.85 15.46
N THR A 140 15.64 -4.95 15.83
CA THR A 140 14.20 -5.07 15.60
C THR A 140 13.75 -4.03 14.57
N GLY A 141 12.96 -4.45 13.57
CA GLY A 141 12.32 -3.55 12.61
C GLY A 141 10.90 -3.20 13.04
N ILE A 142 10.50 -1.94 12.90
CA ILE A 142 9.09 -1.54 12.92
C ILE A 142 8.75 -1.03 11.53
N LEU A 143 7.79 -1.68 10.87
CA LEU A 143 7.34 -1.34 9.53
C LEU A 143 6.02 -0.59 9.57
N PHE A 144 6.00 0.64 9.03
CA PHE A 144 4.80 1.40 8.74
C PHE A 144 4.51 1.32 7.25
N ILE A 145 3.43 0.63 6.89
CA ILE A 145 3.12 0.35 5.48
C ILE A 145 1.62 0.45 5.20
N GLY A 146 1.28 0.82 3.98
CA GLY A 146 -0.11 0.87 3.50
C GLY A 146 -0.75 -0.53 3.43
N SER A 147 -2.09 -0.58 3.57
CA SER A 147 -2.85 -1.84 3.60
C SER A 147 -2.81 -2.66 2.30
N ALA A 148 -2.43 -2.03 1.18
CA ALA A 148 -2.31 -2.71 -0.11
C ALA A 148 -1.06 -3.60 -0.25
N HIS A 149 -0.15 -3.54 0.71
CA HIS A 149 1.12 -4.27 0.69
C HIS A 149 1.06 -5.60 1.45
N ASN A 150 1.77 -6.61 0.94
CA ASN A 150 1.94 -7.91 1.58
C ASN A 150 3.43 -8.30 1.73
N VAL A 151 4.20 -7.44 2.35
CA VAL A 151 5.66 -7.61 2.53
C VAL A 151 6.00 -8.88 3.27
N GLN A 152 5.16 -9.31 4.21
CA GLN A 152 5.40 -10.49 5.06
C GLN A 152 5.64 -11.76 4.23
N GLU A 153 4.95 -11.94 3.10
CA GLU A 153 5.15 -13.11 2.23
C GLU A 153 6.52 -13.15 1.53
N HIS A 154 7.22 -12.03 1.49
CA HIS A 154 8.50 -11.87 0.82
C HIS A 154 9.70 -11.77 1.78
N LEU A 155 9.45 -11.70 3.09
CA LEU A 155 10.52 -11.69 4.08
C LEU A 155 11.26 -13.05 4.11
N PRO A 156 12.58 -13.05 4.33
CA PRO A 156 13.33 -14.29 4.54
C PRO A 156 12.86 -15.00 5.82
N ARG A 157 13.07 -16.31 5.87
CA ARG A 157 12.51 -17.19 6.93
C ARG A 157 13.04 -16.92 8.33
N ASP A 158 14.14 -16.25 8.46
CA ASP A 158 14.80 -15.85 9.71
C ASP A 158 14.27 -14.51 10.25
N ILE A 159 13.50 -13.76 9.46
CA ILE A 159 12.78 -12.57 9.92
C ILE A 159 11.33 -12.94 10.23
N GLN A 160 10.96 -12.83 11.51
CA GLN A 160 9.58 -13.01 11.96
C GLN A 160 8.88 -11.67 12.01
N ALA A 161 7.74 -11.55 11.32
CA ALA A 161 6.90 -10.36 11.35
C ALA A 161 5.62 -10.64 12.13
N GLU A 162 5.33 -9.76 13.09
CA GLU A 162 4.12 -9.81 13.90
C GLU A 162 3.39 -8.46 13.83
N PRO A 163 2.05 -8.45 13.75
CA PRO A 163 1.29 -7.21 13.82
C PRO A 163 1.44 -6.59 15.23
N ILE A 164 1.52 -5.27 15.30
CA ILE A 164 1.67 -4.55 16.57
C ILE A 164 0.48 -4.76 17.51
N SER A 165 -0.72 -4.97 16.97
CA SER A 165 -1.89 -5.40 17.74
C SER A 165 -2.89 -6.12 16.84
N GLU A 166 -3.65 -7.06 17.43
CA GLU A 166 -4.74 -7.76 16.72
C GLU A 166 -5.88 -6.81 16.33
N ASP A 167 -6.15 -5.78 17.14
CA ASP A 167 -7.16 -4.76 16.86
C ASP A 167 -6.81 -3.94 15.61
N VAL A 168 -5.53 -3.63 15.39
CA VAL A 168 -5.05 -2.96 14.16
C VAL A 168 -5.18 -3.89 12.96
N PHE A 169 -4.98 -5.20 13.16
CA PHE A 169 -5.16 -6.20 12.12
C PHE A 169 -6.65 -6.35 11.74
N ALA A 170 -7.54 -6.40 12.71
CA ALA A 170 -8.99 -6.43 12.48
C ALA A 170 -9.49 -5.17 11.74
N LEU A 171 -8.86 -4.02 11.99
CA LEU A 171 -9.17 -2.78 11.27
C LEU A 171 -8.67 -2.83 9.82
N ARG A 172 -7.55 -3.50 9.56
CA ARG A 172 -7.05 -3.76 8.21
C ARG A 172 -8.06 -4.60 7.41
N GLU A 173 -8.66 -5.63 8.01
CA GLU A 173 -9.75 -6.41 7.40
C GLU A 173 -10.99 -5.55 7.13
N LEU A 174 -11.32 -4.60 8.02
CA LEU A 174 -12.45 -3.68 7.88
C LEU A 174 -12.22 -2.58 6.83
N LEU A 175 -10.96 -2.12 6.66
CA LEU A 175 -10.60 -1.06 5.71
C LEU A 175 -10.26 -1.59 4.31
N GLY A 176 -10.23 -2.88 4.14
CA GLY A 176 -9.92 -3.55 2.88
C GLY A 176 -8.54 -4.21 2.92
N ASP A 177 -8.58 -5.51 2.95
CA ASP A 177 -7.46 -6.42 2.77
C ASP A 177 -6.83 -6.28 1.36
N HIS A 178 -5.69 -6.93 1.12
CA HIS A 178 -5.05 -7.12 -0.21
C HIS A 178 -6.02 -7.51 -1.31
N THR A 179 -7.15 -8.12 -0.94
CA THR A 179 -8.28 -8.41 -1.80
C THR A 179 -8.95 -7.16 -2.40
N MET A 180 -8.62 -5.91 -1.96
CA MET A 180 -9.23 -4.73 -2.58
C MET A 180 -8.87 -4.62 -4.05
N ILE A 181 -7.59 -4.73 -4.40
CA ILE A 181 -7.18 -4.66 -5.81
C ILE A 181 -7.74 -5.85 -6.59
N GLU A 182 -7.77 -7.04 -6.00
CA GLU A 182 -8.34 -8.23 -6.63
C GLU A 182 -9.86 -8.09 -6.81
N LYS A 183 -10.59 -7.59 -5.80
CA LYS A 183 -12.01 -7.28 -5.90
C LYS A 183 -12.28 -6.22 -6.95
N ASP A 184 -11.49 -5.15 -6.98
CA ASP A 184 -11.61 -4.10 -7.98
C ASP A 184 -11.38 -4.65 -9.39
N ILE A 185 -10.39 -5.54 -9.57
CA ILE A 185 -10.15 -6.23 -10.83
C ILE A 185 -11.35 -7.09 -11.24
N GLU A 186 -11.93 -7.85 -10.32
CA GLU A 186 -13.10 -8.68 -10.58
C GLU A 186 -14.34 -7.85 -10.92
N GLU A 187 -14.58 -6.76 -10.17
CA GLU A 187 -15.69 -5.84 -10.41
C GLU A 187 -15.55 -5.15 -11.77
N VAL A 188 -14.37 -4.60 -12.06
CA VAL A 188 -14.09 -3.96 -13.35
C VAL A 188 -14.19 -4.96 -14.50
N ARG A 189 -13.77 -6.22 -14.30
CA ARG A 189 -13.93 -7.30 -15.28
C ARG A 189 -15.42 -7.58 -15.56
N ALA A 190 -16.23 -7.72 -14.51
CA ALA A 190 -17.66 -7.96 -14.65
C ALA A 190 -18.35 -6.81 -15.38
N ILE A 191 -18.01 -5.56 -15.07
CA ILE A 191 -18.50 -4.38 -15.76
C ILE A 191 -18.09 -4.40 -17.23
N ARG A 192 -16.82 -4.63 -17.55
CA ARG A 192 -16.31 -4.73 -18.91
C ARG A 192 -17.07 -5.78 -19.72
N ASP A 193 -17.25 -6.96 -19.15
CA ASP A 193 -17.89 -8.08 -19.84
C ASP A 193 -19.38 -7.82 -20.13
N SER A 194 -20.04 -6.96 -19.35
CA SER A 194 -21.40 -6.51 -19.63
C SER A 194 -21.53 -5.67 -20.92
N PHE A 195 -20.44 -5.08 -21.39
CA PHE A 195 -20.36 -4.33 -22.65
C PHE A 195 -19.82 -5.16 -23.83
N ALA A 196 -19.45 -6.43 -23.59
CA ALA A 196 -18.93 -7.28 -24.66
C ALA A 196 -20.00 -7.48 -25.76
N PRO A 197 -19.63 -7.37 -27.04
CA PRO A 197 -20.58 -7.67 -28.12
C PRO A 197 -21.00 -9.14 -28.00
N PRO A 198 -22.28 -9.45 -28.30
CA PRO A 198 -22.75 -10.83 -28.29
C PRO A 198 -21.84 -11.69 -29.16
N SER A 199 -21.37 -12.82 -28.61
CA SER A 199 -20.55 -13.78 -29.35
C SER A 199 -21.25 -14.12 -30.67
N ARG A 200 -20.62 -13.84 -31.79
CA ARG A 200 -21.12 -14.32 -33.09
C ARG A 200 -21.23 -15.83 -33.00
N GLY A 201 -22.45 -16.34 -32.98
CA GLY A 201 -22.68 -17.77 -33.07
C GLY A 201 -21.99 -18.35 -34.29
N PRO A 202 -21.68 -19.67 -34.29
CA PRO A 202 -21.00 -20.29 -35.41
C PRO A 202 -21.77 -19.99 -36.70
N GLU A 203 -21.09 -19.34 -37.65
CA GLU A 203 -21.63 -19.14 -38.98
C GLU A 203 -22.04 -20.51 -39.51
N ARG A 204 -23.35 -20.72 -39.70
CA ARG A 204 -23.88 -21.92 -40.33
C ARG A 204 -23.39 -21.88 -41.79
N GLN A 205 -22.44 -22.75 -42.10
CA GLN A 205 -22.09 -23.09 -43.45
C GLN A 205 -23.21 -23.95 -44.08
#